data_f56dad4932d0df45afa56e727bc63461
#
_entry.id   f56dad4932d0df45afa56e727bc63461
#
_cell.length_a   1.000
_cell.length_b   1.000
_cell.length_c   1.000
_cell.angle_alpha   90.00
_cell.angle_beta   90.00
_cell.angle_gamma   90.00
#
_symmetry.space_group_name_H-M   'P 1'
#
loop_
_entity.id
_entity.type
_entity.pdbx_description
1 polymer ?
#
loop_
_entity_poly.entity_id
_entity_poly.type
_entity_poly.pdbx_seq_one_letter_code
_entity_poly.pdbx_strand_id
1 'polypeptide(L)'
;MEFLLQIINGLQIGSIYALVSLGYTMVYGIAQLINFAHGDIIMIGAYVSLFSIPALSSMGLPVWVSVIPAIIICAIVGCLAERIAYRPLRNSPRISNLITAIGVSLFLENVFMKVFTPNTRSFPKIFTQDSIKLGDGVQISFGAVVTIVVTVILSIALQLFMKKTKYGKAMIATSQDYAASALVGINVDRTIQLTFAIGSGLAAVAAVLYVSAYPQIQPLMGSMLGIKAFVAAVLGGIGILPGAVIGGFILGIVESLTRAYLSSQLADAFVFSILII
;
A
#
# COMPACT_ATOMS: atom_id res chain seq x y z
N MET A 1 -23.36 -15.68 -12.95
CA MET A 1 -23.40 -14.22 -12.80
C MET A 1 -22.71 -13.78 -11.50
N GLU A 2 -23.14 -14.27 -10.33
CA GLU A 2 -22.52 -13.93 -9.03
C GLU A 2 -21.02 -14.23 -8.94
N PHE A 3 -20.57 -15.36 -9.49
CA PHE A 3 -19.15 -15.72 -9.50
C PHE A 3 -18.27 -14.68 -10.21
N LEU A 4 -18.73 -14.18 -11.38
CA LEU A 4 -18.00 -13.14 -12.10
C LEU A 4 -17.91 -11.83 -11.30
N LEU A 5 -19.00 -11.48 -10.60
CA LEU A 5 -19.06 -10.30 -9.75
C LEU A 5 -18.07 -10.42 -8.58
N GLN A 6 -17.96 -11.61 -7.98
CA GLN A 6 -17.00 -11.86 -6.91
C GLN A 6 -15.54 -11.82 -7.41
N ILE A 7 -15.27 -12.28 -8.63
CA ILE A 7 -13.94 -12.11 -9.23
C ILE A 7 -13.59 -10.64 -9.41
N ILE A 8 -14.52 -9.81 -9.91
CA ILE A 8 -14.29 -8.38 -10.09
C ILE A 8 -14.07 -7.66 -8.75
N ASN A 9 -14.87 -7.98 -7.74
CA ASN A 9 -14.67 -7.48 -6.38
C ASN A 9 -13.32 -7.93 -5.81
N GLY A 10 -12.95 -9.18 -6.06
CA GLY A 10 -11.64 -9.72 -5.68
C GLY A 10 -10.49 -9.03 -6.38
N LEU A 11 -10.64 -8.69 -7.65
CA LEU A 11 -9.65 -7.91 -8.40
C LEU A 11 -9.54 -6.47 -7.86
N GLN A 12 -10.64 -5.85 -7.45
CA GLN A 12 -10.63 -4.52 -6.83
C GLN A 12 -9.85 -4.54 -5.50
N ILE A 13 -10.17 -5.46 -4.59
CA ILE A 13 -9.45 -5.60 -3.31
C ILE A 13 -8.01 -6.01 -3.56
N GLY A 14 -7.79 -6.96 -4.45
CA GLY A 14 -6.47 -7.44 -4.85
C GLY A 14 -5.59 -6.35 -5.48
N SER A 15 -6.17 -5.39 -6.18
CA SER A 15 -5.46 -4.22 -6.69
C SER A 15 -4.91 -3.35 -5.56
N ILE A 16 -5.68 -3.17 -4.50
CA ILE A 16 -5.22 -2.41 -3.32
C ILE A 16 -4.09 -3.16 -2.63
N TYR A 17 -4.24 -4.48 -2.43
CA TYR A 17 -3.17 -5.32 -1.87
C TYR A 17 -1.92 -5.29 -2.75
N ALA A 18 -2.07 -5.33 -4.07
CA ALA A 18 -0.95 -5.23 -5.02
C ALA A 18 -0.17 -3.93 -4.88
N LEU A 19 -0.84 -2.77 -4.77
CA LEU A 19 -0.16 -1.48 -4.59
C LEU A 19 0.61 -1.41 -3.27
N VAL A 20 0.00 -1.88 -2.18
CA VAL A 20 0.65 -1.91 -0.87
C VAL A 20 1.80 -2.91 -0.85
N SER A 21 1.62 -4.09 -1.44
CA SER A 21 2.65 -5.12 -1.53
C SER A 21 3.84 -4.71 -2.40
N LEU A 22 3.62 -3.86 -3.43
CA LEU A 22 4.70 -3.24 -4.18
C LEU A 22 5.58 -2.36 -3.28
N GLY A 23 4.98 -1.58 -2.37
CA GLY A 23 5.71 -0.78 -1.39
C GLY A 23 6.53 -1.66 -0.44
N TYR A 24 5.95 -2.72 0.12
CA TYR A 24 6.67 -3.71 0.95
C TYR A 24 7.82 -4.36 0.20
N THR A 25 7.54 -4.88 -0.99
CA THR A 25 8.50 -5.59 -1.82
C THR A 25 9.65 -4.69 -2.24
N MET A 26 9.38 -3.43 -2.53
CA MET A 26 10.41 -2.46 -2.90
C MET A 26 11.32 -2.12 -1.72
N VAL A 27 10.74 -1.86 -0.55
CA VAL A 27 11.52 -1.56 0.67
C VAL A 27 12.34 -2.78 1.09
N TYR A 28 11.73 -3.96 1.14
CA TYR A 28 12.45 -5.19 1.51
C TYR A 28 13.53 -5.55 0.50
N GLY A 29 13.22 -5.50 -0.79
CA GLY A 29 14.16 -5.86 -1.86
C GLY A 29 15.41 -4.98 -1.88
N ILE A 30 15.32 -3.72 -1.43
CA ILE A 30 16.45 -2.77 -1.50
C ILE A 30 17.08 -2.55 -0.13
N ALA A 31 16.28 -2.33 0.92
CA ALA A 31 16.79 -2.08 2.26
C ALA A 31 16.94 -3.36 3.11
N GLN A 32 16.46 -4.51 2.64
CA GLN A 32 16.52 -5.82 3.30
C GLN A 32 15.91 -5.82 4.72
N LEU A 33 14.92 -4.97 4.95
CA LEU A 33 14.19 -4.87 6.21
C LEU A 33 12.68 -4.87 5.99
N ILE A 34 11.95 -5.47 6.92
CA ILE A 34 10.48 -5.50 6.88
C ILE A 34 9.97 -4.26 7.62
N ASN A 35 9.18 -3.44 6.92
CA ASN A 35 8.59 -2.22 7.49
C ASN A 35 7.12 -2.47 7.88
N PHE A 36 6.84 -2.95 9.08
CA PHE A 36 5.45 -3.15 9.52
C PHE A 36 4.65 -1.85 9.63
N ALA A 37 5.32 -0.70 9.85
CA ALA A 37 4.66 0.60 9.84
C ALA A 37 4.13 1.02 8.44
N HIS A 38 4.40 0.22 7.40
CA HIS A 38 3.90 0.53 6.05
C HIS A 38 2.36 0.53 5.96
N GLY A 39 1.70 -0.34 6.73
CA GLY A 39 0.25 -0.30 6.90
C GLY A 39 -0.25 1.01 7.50
N ASP A 40 0.46 1.57 8.48
CA ASP A 40 0.07 2.82 9.12
C ASP A 40 0.26 4.04 8.21
N ILE A 41 1.16 3.95 7.23
CA ILE A 41 1.27 4.98 6.18
C ILE A 41 -0.01 5.03 5.33
N ILE A 42 -0.69 3.90 5.13
CA ILE A 42 -2.01 3.88 4.46
C ILE A 42 -3.03 4.66 5.30
N MET A 43 -3.08 4.41 6.59
CA MET A 43 -3.92 5.18 7.52
C MET A 43 -3.63 6.67 7.40
N ILE A 44 -2.36 7.07 7.46
CA ILE A 44 -1.95 8.49 7.31
C ILE A 44 -2.45 9.06 5.99
N GLY A 45 -2.29 8.33 4.88
CA GLY A 45 -2.77 8.74 3.56
C GLY A 45 -4.27 8.98 3.52
N ALA A 46 -5.07 8.11 4.15
CA ALA A 46 -6.51 8.25 4.25
C ALA A 46 -6.92 9.49 5.07
N TYR A 47 -6.28 9.72 6.22
CA TYR A 47 -6.54 10.89 7.05
C TYR A 47 -6.13 12.19 6.36
N VAL A 48 -4.94 12.26 5.76
CA VAL A 48 -4.47 13.43 5.01
C VAL A 48 -5.42 13.74 3.85
N SER A 49 -5.85 12.70 3.12
CA SER A 49 -6.85 12.87 2.06
C SER A 49 -8.15 13.46 2.62
N LEU A 50 -8.70 12.90 3.71
CA LEU A 50 -9.93 13.41 4.33
C LEU A 50 -9.82 14.89 4.71
N PHE A 51 -8.73 15.28 5.39
CA PHE A 51 -8.56 16.65 5.87
C PHE A 51 -8.20 17.65 4.77
N SER A 52 -7.69 17.19 3.63
CA SER A 52 -7.42 18.07 2.48
C SER A 52 -8.65 18.39 1.64
N ILE A 53 -9.70 17.56 1.70
CA ILE A 53 -10.92 17.72 0.89
C ILE A 53 -11.60 19.08 1.09
N PRO A 54 -11.83 19.62 2.31
CA PRO A 54 -12.49 20.90 2.47
C PRO A 54 -11.72 22.05 1.79
N ALA A 55 -10.40 22.07 1.92
CA ALA A 55 -9.55 23.08 1.28
C ALA A 55 -9.56 22.94 -0.25
N LEU A 56 -9.53 21.72 -0.77
CA LEU A 56 -9.58 21.47 -2.22
C LEU A 56 -10.96 21.82 -2.79
N SER A 57 -12.03 21.50 -2.08
CA SER A 57 -13.40 21.83 -2.48
C SER A 57 -13.65 23.35 -2.52
N SER A 58 -13.06 24.09 -1.58
CA SER A 58 -13.13 25.56 -1.62
C SER A 58 -12.41 26.18 -2.81
N MET A 59 -11.43 25.47 -3.40
CA MET A 59 -10.72 25.84 -4.63
C MET A 59 -11.43 25.33 -5.90
N GLY A 60 -12.60 24.67 -5.76
CA GLY A 60 -13.33 24.08 -6.89
C GLY A 60 -12.69 22.80 -7.46
N LEU A 61 -11.74 22.20 -6.75
CA LEU A 61 -11.07 20.98 -7.21
C LEU A 61 -11.86 19.73 -6.81
N PRO A 62 -11.86 18.70 -7.67
CA PRO A 62 -12.57 17.45 -7.38
C PRO A 62 -11.90 16.67 -6.25
N VAL A 63 -12.69 15.86 -5.52
CA VAL A 63 -12.27 15.11 -4.33
C VAL A 63 -11.06 14.20 -4.59
N TRP A 64 -10.95 13.60 -5.78
CA TRP A 64 -9.83 12.71 -6.10
C TRP A 64 -8.45 13.42 -6.11
N VAL A 65 -8.40 14.76 -6.23
CA VAL A 65 -7.14 15.53 -6.13
C VAL A 65 -6.51 15.41 -4.74
N SER A 66 -7.28 15.01 -3.71
CA SER A 66 -6.78 14.75 -2.36
C SER A 66 -5.67 13.67 -2.29
N VAL A 67 -5.51 12.87 -3.35
CA VAL A 67 -4.40 11.93 -3.49
C VAL A 67 -3.03 12.64 -3.51
N ILE A 68 -2.95 13.88 -4.06
CA ILE A 68 -1.68 14.59 -4.19
C ILE A 68 -1.09 14.98 -2.82
N PRO A 69 -1.80 15.70 -1.93
CA PRO A 69 -1.29 15.95 -0.59
C PRO A 69 -1.06 14.67 0.21
N ALA A 70 -1.87 13.62 0.01
CA ALA A 70 -1.64 12.33 0.64
C ALA A 70 -0.29 11.71 0.22
N ILE A 71 0.04 11.70 -1.08
CA ILE A 71 1.34 11.22 -1.59
C ILE A 71 2.49 12.02 -0.97
N ILE A 72 2.40 13.35 -0.97
CA ILE A 72 3.48 14.21 -0.47
C ILE A 72 3.73 13.95 1.02
N ILE A 73 2.68 13.97 1.84
CA ILE A 73 2.81 13.77 3.29
C ILE A 73 3.27 12.35 3.61
N CYS A 74 2.71 11.32 2.97
CA CYS A 74 3.15 9.94 3.17
C CYS A 74 4.61 9.72 2.76
N ALA A 75 5.05 10.31 1.65
CA ALA A 75 6.45 10.26 1.23
C ALA A 75 7.37 10.93 2.27
N ILE A 76 6.99 12.07 2.82
CA ILE A 76 7.73 12.75 3.89
C ILE A 76 7.78 11.88 5.14
N VAL A 77 6.64 11.31 5.57
CA VAL A 77 6.58 10.41 6.75
C VAL A 77 7.45 9.18 6.53
N GLY A 78 7.40 8.56 5.34
CA GLY A 78 8.25 7.43 4.99
C GLY A 78 9.75 7.77 5.04
N CYS A 79 10.14 8.93 4.52
CA CYS A 79 11.51 9.43 4.61
C CYS A 79 11.94 9.69 6.06
N LEU A 80 11.05 10.25 6.89
CA LEU A 80 11.32 10.50 8.31
C LEU A 80 11.46 9.19 9.08
N ALA A 81 10.58 8.21 8.85
CA ALA A 81 10.66 6.90 9.46
C ALA A 81 11.99 6.20 9.10
N GLU A 82 12.38 6.24 7.82
CA GLU A 82 13.69 5.72 7.39
C GLU A 82 14.83 6.41 8.13
N ARG A 83 14.86 7.73 8.12
CA ARG A 83 15.97 8.50 8.65
C ARG A 83 16.12 8.40 10.17
N ILE A 84 14.99 8.38 10.90
CA ILE A 84 14.98 8.42 12.37
C ILE A 84 15.01 7.02 12.96
N ALA A 85 14.21 6.09 12.43
CA ALA A 85 14.02 4.78 13.05
C ALA A 85 14.87 3.69 12.39
N TYR A 86 14.89 3.59 11.05
CA TYR A 86 15.53 2.46 10.37
C TYR A 86 17.00 2.66 10.04
N ARG A 87 17.40 3.87 9.63
CA ARG A 87 18.78 4.17 9.24
C ARG A 87 19.80 3.93 10.35
N PRO A 88 19.55 4.31 11.62
CA PRO A 88 20.51 4.04 12.72
C PRO A 88 20.71 2.55 12.99
N LEU A 89 19.71 1.72 12.68
CA LEU A 89 19.70 0.29 12.97
C LEU A 89 20.08 -0.58 11.77
N ARG A 90 20.45 0.00 10.66
CA ARG A 90 20.73 -0.73 9.39
C ARG A 90 21.81 -1.81 9.54
N ASN A 91 22.81 -1.57 10.40
CA ASN A 91 23.89 -2.52 10.69
C ASN A 91 23.64 -3.37 11.93
N SER A 92 22.46 -3.25 12.55
CA SER A 92 22.06 -4.02 13.71
C SER A 92 21.47 -5.38 13.33
N PRO A 93 21.38 -6.34 14.26
CA PRO A 93 20.73 -7.62 14.00
C PRO A 93 19.31 -7.44 13.47
N ARG A 94 18.85 -8.36 12.61
CA ARG A 94 17.51 -8.30 11.98
C ARG A 94 16.37 -8.16 12.98
N ILE A 95 16.51 -8.73 14.17
CA ILE A 95 15.51 -8.66 15.23
C ILE A 95 15.33 -7.23 15.76
N SER A 96 16.40 -6.43 15.83
CA SER A 96 16.31 -5.01 16.24
C SER A 96 15.50 -4.20 15.26
N ASN A 97 15.68 -4.44 13.96
CA ASN A 97 14.91 -3.79 12.90
C ASN A 97 13.42 -4.16 12.98
N LEU A 98 13.14 -5.44 13.28
CA LEU A 98 11.76 -5.94 13.43
C LEU A 98 11.05 -5.26 14.62
N ILE A 99 11.71 -5.24 15.80
CA ILE A 99 11.16 -4.59 16.99
C ILE A 99 10.92 -3.10 16.75
N THR A 100 11.86 -2.43 16.09
CA THR A 100 11.71 -1.01 15.72
C THR A 100 10.55 -0.79 14.78
N ALA A 101 10.37 -1.64 13.78
CA ALA A 101 9.24 -1.54 12.85
C ALA A 101 7.89 -1.65 13.57
N ILE A 102 7.77 -2.60 14.51
CA ILE A 102 6.58 -2.75 15.37
C ILE A 102 6.42 -1.50 16.27
N GLY A 103 7.52 -1.02 16.87
CA GLY A 103 7.49 0.18 17.71
C GLY A 103 7.02 1.42 16.96
N VAL A 104 7.48 1.64 15.71
CA VAL A 104 7.04 2.75 14.85
C VAL A 104 5.56 2.60 14.51
N SER A 105 5.10 1.39 14.18
CA SER A 105 3.70 1.10 13.90
C SER A 105 2.82 1.47 15.09
N LEU A 106 3.10 0.91 16.26
CA LEU A 106 2.36 1.20 17.49
C LEU A 106 2.39 2.69 17.87
N PHE A 107 3.52 3.35 17.64
CA PHE A 107 3.62 4.79 17.88
C PHE A 107 2.67 5.58 16.98
N LEU A 108 2.67 5.30 15.68
CA LEU A 108 1.79 5.98 14.72
C LEU A 108 0.31 5.72 15.02
N GLU A 109 -0.08 4.47 15.28
CA GLU A 109 -1.45 4.11 15.66
C GLU A 109 -1.92 4.87 16.90
N ASN A 110 -1.12 4.85 17.97
CA ASN A 110 -1.48 5.51 19.23
C ASN A 110 -1.53 7.04 19.11
N VAL A 111 -0.61 7.65 18.35
CA VAL A 111 -0.65 9.08 18.06
C VAL A 111 -1.95 9.43 17.32
N PHE A 112 -2.33 8.66 16.31
CA PHE A 112 -3.57 8.90 15.56
C PHE A 112 -4.82 8.66 16.41
N MET A 113 -4.85 7.62 17.25
CA MET A 113 -5.94 7.39 18.22
C MET A 113 -6.08 8.55 19.20
N LYS A 114 -4.96 9.11 19.67
CA LYS A 114 -4.97 10.24 20.61
C LYS A 114 -5.44 11.54 19.97
N VAL A 115 -4.96 11.81 18.74
CA VAL A 115 -5.26 13.08 18.04
C VAL A 115 -6.65 13.07 17.40
N PHE A 116 -7.03 11.96 16.77
CA PHE A 116 -8.24 11.88 15.95
C PHE A 116 -9.36 11.05 16.55
N THR A 117 -9.18 10.53 17.76
CA THR A 117 -10.07 9.60 18.46
C THR A 117 -10.20 8.23 17.74
N PRO A 118 -10.52 7.14 18.46
CA PRO A 118 -10.64 5.80 17.86
C PRO A 118 -11.91 5.61 17.01
N ASN A 119 -12.80 6.62 16.98
CA ASN A 119 -14.08 6.50 16.30
C ASN A 119 -13.94 6.47 14.79
N THR A 120 -14.74 5.61 14.15
CA THR A 120 -14.83 5.55 12.69
C THR A 120 -15.44 6.86 12.15
N ARG A 121 -14.81 7.41 11.12
CA ARG A 121 -15.26 8.60 10.40
C ARG A 121 -15.72 8.22 9.00
N SER A 122 -16.79 8.84 8.53
CA SER A 122 -17.24 8.70 7.15
C SER A 122 -16.30 9.45 6.21
N PHE A 123 -16.02 8.85 5.06
CA PHE A 123 -15.24 9.47 3.99
C PHE A 123 -16.18 9.88 2.85
N PRO A 124 -16.02 11.09 2.28
CA PRO A 124 -16.82 11.52 1.13
C PRO A 124 -16.60 10.61 -0.08
N LYS A 125 -17.66 10.39 -0.87
CA LYS A 125 -17.54 9.63 -2.11
C LYS A 125 -16.55 10.32 -3.07
N ILE A 126 -15.51 9.58 -3.47
CA ILE A 126 -14.49 10.08 -4.41
C ILE A 126 -15.02 10.08 -5.83
N PHE A 127 -15.70 9.00 -6.20
CA PHE A 127 -16.30 8.82 -7.52
C PHE A 127 -17.82 8.91 -7.41
N THR A 128 -18.40 9.86 -8.11
CA THR A 128 -19.85 10.12 -8.15
C THR A 128 -20.54 9.49 -9.36
N GLN A 129 -19.74 8.85 -10.24
CA GLN A 129 -20.26 8.22 -11.44
C GLN A 129 -21.03 6.94 -11.11
N ASP A 130 -22.09 6.71 -11.89
CA ASP A 130 -22.91 5.52 -11.77
C ASP A 130 -22.16 4.23 -12.08
N SER A 131 -22.67 3.12 -11.56
CA SER A 131 -22.16 1.79 -11.86
C SER A 131 -22.28 1.49 -13.36
N ILE A 132 -21.23 0.89 -13.93
CA ILE A 132 -21.22 0.42 -15.30
C ILE A 132 -22.07 -0.85 -15.39
N LYS A 133 -23.16 -0.82 -16.15
CA LYS A 133 -24.01 -2.00 -16.38
C LYS A 133 -23.38 -2.87 -17.47
N LEU A 134 -22.98 -4.07 -17.12
CA LEU A 134 -22.47 -5.09 -18.05
C LEU A 134 -23.57 -6.14 -18.33
N GLY A 135 -24.57 -5.82 -19.16
CA GLY A 135 -25.65 -6.76 -19.50
C GLY A 135 -26.62 -7.06 -18.35
N ASP A 136 -27.34 -8.17 -18.43
CA ASP A 136 -28.44 -8.53 -17.53
C ASP A 136 -28.02 -8.70 -16.05
N GLY A 137 -28.04 -7.61 -15.30
CA GLY A 137 -27.95 -7.63 -13.83
C GLY A 137 -26.55 -7.48 -13.21
N VAL A 138 -25.45 -7.40 -13.98
CA VAL A 138 -24.11 -7.16 -13.43
C VAL A 138 -23.82 -5.65 -13.43
N GLN A 139 -23.67 -5.09 -12.23
CA GLN A 139 -23.26 -3.69 -12.06
C GLN A 139 -21.85 -3.65 -11.45
N ILE A 140 -20.91 -3.04 -12.17
CA ILE A 140 -19.54 -2.84 -11.69
C ILE A 140 -19.41 -1.39 -11.24
N SER A 141 -18.94 -1.19 -10.00
CA SER A 141 -18.64 0.16 -9.52
C SER A 141 -17.57 0.82 -10.39
N PHE A 142 -17.78 2.06 -10.80
CA PHE A 142 -16.77 2.85 -11.52
C PHE A 142 -15.46 2.90 -10.73
N GLY A 143 -15.54 3.03 -9.39
CA GLY A 143 -14.37 2.97 -8.50
C GLY A 143 -13.57 1.68 -8.60
N ALA A 144 -14.22 0.52 -8.84
CA ALA A 144 -13.51 -0.75 -9.03
C ALA A 144 -12.66 -0.74 -10.29
N VAL A 145 -13.22 -0.26 -11.39
CA VAL A 145 -12.50 -0.16 -12.67
C VAL A 145 -11.30 0.79 -12.53
N VAL A 146 -11.52 1.97 -11.95
CA VAL A 146 -10.43 2.94 -11.70
C VAL A 146 -9.34 2.33 -10.84
N THR A 147 -9.69 1.61 -9.76
CA THR A 147 -8.72 0.96 -8.86
C THR A 147 -7.84 -0.03 -9.61
N ILE A 148 -8.44 -0.91 -10.42
CA ILE A 148 -7.69 -1.90 -11.21
C ILE A 148 -6.77 -1.21 -12.23
N VAL A 149 -7.31 -0.26 -12.99
CA VAL A 149 -6.55 0.45 -14.04
C VAL A 149 -5.38 1.23 -13.43
N VAL A 150 -5.61 1.99 -12.37
CA VAL A 150 -4.55 2.76 -11.69
C VAL A 150 -3.47 1.83 -11.14
N THR A 151 -3.85 0.70 -10.54
CA THR A 151 -2.89 -0.29 -10.03
C THR A 151 -2.02 -0.85 -11.15
N VAL A 152 -2.60 -1.24 -12.28
CA VAL A 152 -1.85 -1.78 -13.41
C VAL A 152 -0.89 -0.72 -13.97
N ILE A 153 -1.37 0.52 -14.16
CA ILE A 153 -0.54 1.63 -14.65
C ILE A 153 0.64 1.89 -13.71
N LEU A 154 0.38 2.01 -12.40
CA LEU A 154 1.44 2.28 -11.42
C LEU A 154 2.41 1.11 -11.30
N SER A 155 1.95 -0.13 -11.40
CA SER A 155 2.81 -1.31 -11.39
C SER A 155 3.75 -1.34 -12.59
N ILE A 156 3.24 -1.04 -13.80
CA ILE A 156 4.06 -0.94 -15.02
C ILE A 156 5.02 0.24 -14.92
N ALA A 157 4.53 1.41 -14.49
CA ALA A 157 5.35 2.60 -14.32
C ALA A 157 6.52 2.37 -13.35
N LEU A 158 6.26 1.71 -12.21
CA LEU A 158 7.29 1.37 -11.24
C LEU A 158 8.32 0.40 -11.82
N GLN A 159 7.90 -0.64 -12.55
CA GLN A 159 8.81 -1.58 -13.21
C GLN A 159 9.70 -0.88 -14.25
N LEU A 160 9.11 0.02 -15.05
CA LEU A 160 9.85 0.81 -16.02
C LEU A 160 10.82 1.78 -15.34
N PHE A 161 10.40 2.41 -14.24
CA PHE A 161 11.23 3.27 -13.42
C PHE A 161 12.47 2.50 -12.91
N MET A 162 12.27 1.32 -12.32
CA MET A 162 13.35 0.48 -11.81
C MET A 162 14.34 0.05 -12.89
N LYS A 163 13.84 -0.36 -14.06
CA LYS A 163 14.69 -0.89 -15.15
C LYS A 163 15.38 0.21 -15.97
N LYS A 164 14.69 1.35 -16.23
CA LYS A 164 15.15 2.33 -17.23
C LYS A 164 15.78 3.58 -16.62
N THR A 165 15.49 3.93 -15.35
CA THR A 165 16.03 5.17 -14.76
C THR A 165 17.36 4.94 -14.03
N LYS A 166 18.16 6.01 -13.89
CA LYS A 166 19.41 6.00 -13.11
C LYS A 166 19.14 5.67 -11.63
N TYR A 167 18.05 6.20 -11.07
CA TYR A 167 17.66 5.93 -9.69
C TYR A 167 17.22 4.47 -9.48
N GLY A 168 16.43 3.92 -10.41
CA GLY A 168 16.03 2.51 -10.34
C GLY A 168 17.23 1.57 -10.45
N LYS A 169 18.18 1.85 -11.36
CA LYS A 169 19.42 1.08 -11.47
C LYS A 169 20.29 1.18 -10.21
N ALA A 170 20.36 2.37 -9.58
CA ALA A 170 21.03 2.55 -8.30
C ALA A 170 20.37 1.73 -7.18
N MET A 171 19.03 1.66 -7.16
CA MET A 171 18.27 0.82 -6.23
C MET A 171 18.58 -0.67 -6.43
N ILE A 172 18.62 -1.15 -7.67
CA ILE A 172 18.98 -2.54 -7.98
C ILE A 172 20.41 -2.85 -7.58
N ALA A 173 21.37 -1.95 -7.86
CA ALA A 173 22.75 -2.13 -7.43
C ALA A 173 22.85 -2.19 -5.90
N THR A 174 22.21 -1.24 -5.20
CA THR A 174 22.17 -1.19 -3.73
C THR A 174 21.57 -2.45 -3.12
N SER A 175 20.57 -3.06 -3.76
CA SER A 175 19.97 -4.30 -3.26
C SER A 175 20.90 -5.51 -3.28
N GLN A 176 21.91 -5.49 -4.16
CA GLN A 176 22.88 -6.58 -4.29
C GLN A 176 24.05 -6.45 -3.31
N ASP A 177 24.65 -5.24 -3.23
CA ASP A 177 25.77 -5.00 -2.32
C ASP A 177 25.88 -3.50 -2.01
N TYR A 178 25.75 -3.13 -0.73
CA TYR A 178 25.87 -1.75 -0.26
C TYR A 178 27.29 -1.21 -0.40
N ALA A 179 28.30 -2.04 -0.08
CA ALA A 179 29.69 -1.62 -0.11
C ALA A 179 30.18 -1.41 -1.55
N ALA A 180 29.89 -2.36 -2.44
CA ALA A 180 30.21 -2.24 -3.86
C ALA A 180 29.49 -1.05 -4.50
N SER A 181 28.22 -0.81 -4.16
CA SER A 181 27.47 0.34 -4.66
C SER A 181 28.07 1.67 -4.22
N ALA A 182 28.54 1.76 -2.98
CA ALA A 182 29.21 2.95 -2.48
C ALA A 182 30.54 3.22 -3.20
N LEU A 183 31.31 2.17 -3.51
CA LEU A 183 32.58 2.27 -4.25
C LEU A 183 32.41 2.83 -5.66
N VAL A 184 31.31 2.52 -6.34
CA VAL A 184 30.99 3.09 -7.67
C VAL A 184 30.29 4.45 -7.61
N GLY A 185 30.21 5.07 -6.42
CA GLY A 185 29.70 6.43 -6.24
C GLY A 185 28.20 6.53 -6.03
N ILE A 186 27.49 5.42 -5.77
CA ILE A 186 26.06 5.44 -5.43
C ILE A 186 25.88 5.85 -3.96
N ASN A 187 25.09 6.89 -3.71
CA ASN A 187 24.73 7.26 -2.36
C ASN A 187 23.64 6.32 -1.83
N VAL A 188 24.06 5.28 -1.11
CA VAL A 188 23.18 4.22 -0.55
C VAL A 188 22.08 4.81 0.33
N ASP A 189 22.39 5.79 1.18
CA ASP A 189 21.43 6.41 2.07
C ASP A 189 20.29 7.10 1.32
N ARG A 190 20.65 7.90 0.31
CA ARG A 190 19.65 8.58 -0.53
C ARG A 190 18.83 7.58 -1.35
N THR A 191 19.45 6.51 -1.80
CA THR A 191 18.79 5.46 -2.57
C THR A 191 17.73 4.75 -1.72
N ILE A 192 18.06 4.36 -0.49
CA ILE A 192 17.12 3.72 0.43
C ILE A 192 16.02 4.71 0.84
N GLN A 193 16.37 5.97 1.15
CA GLN A 193 15.39 6.99 1.49
C GLN A 193 14.38 7.23 0.35
N LEU A 194 14.85 7.28 -0.91
CA LEU A 194 13.98 7.39 -2.08
C LEU A 194 13.06 6.16 -2.23
N THR A 195 13.56 4.97 -1.90
CA THR A 195 12.76 3.74 -1.87
C THR A 195 11.59 3.85 -0.89
N PHE A 196 11.86 4.34 0.32
CA PHE A 196 10.80 4.60 1.32
C PHE A 196 9.81 5.67 0.85
N ALA A 197 10.28 6.75 0.22
CA ALA A 197 9.42 7.79 -0.33
C ALA A 197 8.45 7.25 -1.38
N ILE A 198 8.97 6.47 -2.36
CA ILE A 198 8.15 5.88 -3.43
C ILE A 198 7.18 4.85 -2.85
N GLY A 199 7.64 3.94 -1.99
CA GLY A 199 6.78 2.95 -1.35
C GLY A 199 5.65 3.61 -0.56
N SER A 200 5.96 4.64 0.23
CA SER A 200 4.97 5.42 0.99
C SER A 200 4.00 6.20 0.10
N GLY A 201 4.47 6.71 -1.04
CA GLY A 201 3.63 7.33 -2.06
C GLY A 201 2.63 6.34 -2.67
N LEU A 202 3.05 5.10 -2.96
CA LEU A 202 2.16 4.04 -3.42
C LEU A 202 1.13 3.67 -2.36
N ALA A 203 1.53 3.61 -1.07
CA ALA A 203 0.62 3.38 0.05
C ALA A 203 -0.45 4.48 0.16
N ALA A 204 -0.09 5.74 -0.10
CA ALA A 204 -1.05 6.85 -0.14
C ALA A 204 -2.08 6.71 -1.27
N VAL A 205 -1.66 6.30 -2.46
CA VAL A 205 -2.58 6.00 -3.56
C VAL A 205 -3.50 4.83 -3.18
N ALA A 206 -2.94 3.76 -2.64
CA ALA A 206 -3.72 2.61 -2.16
C ALA A 206 -4.73 3.01 -1.09
N ALA A 207 -4.36 3.94 -0.18
CA ALA A 207 -5.27 4.48 0.84
C ALA A 207 -6.48 5.16 0.22
N VAL A 208 -6.28 6.06 -0.75
CA VAL A 208 -7.37 6.78 -1.43
C VAL A 208 -8.28 5.82 -2.21
N LEU A 209 -7.69 4.83 -2.89
CA LEU A 209 -8.45 3.79 -3.59
C LEU A 209 -9.22 2.88 -2.61
N TYR A 210 -8.63 2.57 -1.45
CA TYR A 210 -9.30 1.80 -0.40
C TYR A 210 -10.52 2.53 0.16
N VAL A 211 -10.37 3.81 0.53
CA VAL A 211 -11.51 4.57 1.07
C VAL A 211 -12.54 4.92 0.00
N SER A 212 -12.20 4.84 -1.29
CA SER A 212 -13.19 4.93 -2.38
C SER A 212 -14.10 3.70 -2.45
N ALA A 213 -13.58 2.51 -2.09
CA ALA A 213 -14.32 1.26 -2.03
C ALA A 213 -15.06 1.10 -0.69
N TYR A 214 -14.40 1.49 0.40
CA TYR A 214 -14.90 1.42 1.76
C TYR A 214 -14.85 2.81 2.40
N PRO A 215 -15.93 3.62 2.30
CA PRO A 215 -15.93 5.03 2.66
C PRO A 215 -15.95 5.25 4.18
N GLN A 216 -15.05 4.61 4.88
CA GLN A 216 -14.85 4.70 6.33
C GLN A 216 -13.36 4.69 6.65
N ILE A 217 -12.96 5.54 7.61
CA ILE A 217 -11.60 5.59 8.12
C ILE A 217 -11.58 5.48 9.64
N GLN A 218 -10.59 4.78 10.14
CA GLN A 218 -10.31 4.63 11.57
C GLN A 218 -8.80 4.48 11.79
N PRO A 219 -8.27 4.80 12.98
CA PRO A 219 -6.82 4.76 13.23
C PRO A 219 -6.15 3.39 13.04
N LEU A 220 -6.90 2.30 13.19
CA LEU A 220 -6.37 0.93 13.04
C LEU A 220 -6.61 0.31 11.66
N MET A 221 -7.17 1.07 10.70
CA MET A 221 -7.51 0.55 9.37
C MET A 221 -6.27 0.04 8.60
N GLY A 222 -5.12 0.64 8.85
CA GLY A 222 -3.87 0.32 8.15
C GLY A 222 -3.26 -1.02 8.56
N SER A 223 -3.43 -1.41 9.83
CA SER A 223 -2.84 -2.62 10.41
C SER A 223 -3.23 -3.89 9.65
N MET A 224 -4.53 -4.19 9.56
CA MET A 224 -5.01 -5.40 8.87
C MET A 224 -4.73 -5.35 7.37
N LEU A 225 -4.91 -4.19 6.75
CA LEU A 225 -4.62 -4.02 5.32
C LEU A 225 -3.13 -4.23 5.04
N GLY A 226 -2.26 -3.70 5.92
CA GLY A 226 -0.82 -3.88 5.85
C GLY A 226 -0.40 -5.34 5.96
N ILE A 227 -0.92 -6.08 6.96
CA ILE A 227 -0.59 -7.49 7.15
C ILE A 227 -1.03 -8.32 5.93
N LYS A 228 -2.23 -8.12 5.41
CA LYS A 228 -2.72 -8.82 4.20
C LYS A 228 -1.86 -8.53 2.97
N ALA A 229 -1.48 -7.27 2.79
CA ALA A 229 -0.59 -6.90 1.70
C ALA A 229 0.84 -7.46 1.87
N PHE A 230 1.30 -7.62 3.11
CA PHE A 230 2.54 -8.34 3.39
C PHE A 230 2.44 -9.82 3.00
N VAL A 231 1.33 -10.49 3.34
CA VAL A 231 1.05 -11.87 2.86
C VAL A 231 1.08 -11.94 1.34
N ALA A 232 0.46 -10.97 0.66
CA ALA A 232 0.50 -10.88 -0.80
C ALA A 232 1.93 -10.72 -1.35
N ALA A 233 2.76 -9.90 -0.69
CA ALA A 233 4.16 -9.71 -1.07
C ALA A 233 4.97 -11.01 -0.89
N VAL A 234 4.75 -11.75 0.21
CA VAL A 234 5.40 -13.04 0.48
C VAL A 234 4.97 -14.09 -0.54
N LEU A 235 3.66 -14.22 -0.79
CA LEU A 235 3.11 -15.13 -1.79
C LEU A 235 3.69 -14.89 -3.19
N GLY A 236 3.84 -13.61 -3.56
CA GLY A 236 4.41 -13.22 -4.84
C GLY A 236 5.93 -13.31 -4.93
N GLY A 237 6.60 -13.59 -3.82
CA GLY A 237 8.06 -13.56 -3.69
C GLY A 237 8.54 -12.15 -3.33
N ILE A 238 8.80 -11.95 -2.03
CA ILE A 238 9.22 -10.66 -1.50
C ILE A 238 10.53 -10.19 -2.17
N GLY A 239 10.55 -8.94 -2.64
CA GLY A 239 11.66 -8.40 -3.46
C GLY A 239 11.41 -8.46 -4.97
N ILE A 240 10.40 -9.21 -5.46
CA ILE A 240 10.07 -9.35 -6.88
C ILE A 240 8.79 -8.55 -7.20
N LEU A 241 8.95 -7.37 -7.83
CA LEU A 241 7.82 -6.46 -8.11
C LEU A 241 6.65 -7.11 -8.87
N PRO A 242 6.87 -7.83 -10.00
CA PRO A 242 5.77 -8.50 -10.70
C PRO A 242 5.06 -9.55 -9.85
N GLY A 243 5.84 -10.30 -9.05
CA GLY A 243 5.31 -11.30 -8.15
C GLY A 243 4.37 -10.71 -7.10
N ALA A 244 4.77 -9.61 -6.46
CA ALA A 244 3.94 -8.92 -5.47
C ALA A 244 2.58 -8.46 -6.03
N VAL A 245 2.55 -8.03 -7.29
CA VAL A 245 1.30 -7.66 -7.99
C VAL A 245 0.40 -8.88 -8.18
N ILE A 246 0.97 -9.97 -8.68
CA ILE A 246 0.23 -11.24 -8.89
C ILE A 246 -0.27 -11.78 -7.56
N GLY A 247 0.59 -11.78 -6.51
CA GLY A 247 0.21 -12.18 -5.16
C GLY A 247 -0.93 -11.37 -4.59
N GLY A 248 -0.93 -10.04 -4.83
CA GLY A 248 -2.02 -9.15 -4.46
C GLY A 248 -3.35 -9.51 -5.11
N PHE A 249 -3.35 -9.75 -6.43
CA PHE A 249 -4.54 -10.16 -7.16
C PHE A 249 -5.07 -11.52 -6.72
N ILE A 250 -4.17 -12.51 -6.58
CA ILE A 250 -4.56 -13.86 -6.11
C ILE A 250 -5.20 -13.76 -4.72
N LEU A 251 -4.56 -13.04 -3.79
CA LEU A 251 -5.05 -12.90 -2.42
C LEU A 251 -6.42 -12.22 -2.39
N GLY A 252 -6.62 -11.15 -3.16
CA GLY A 252 -7.90 -10.45 -3.25
C GLY A 252 -9.02 -11.33 -3.82
N ILE A 253 -8.73 -12.14 -4.84
CA ILE A 253 -9.70 -13.08 -5.40
C ILE A 253 -10.05 -14.17 -4.37
N VAL A 254 -9.06 -14.77 -3.72
CA VAL A 254 -9.28 -15.78 -2.68
C VAL A 254 -10.12 -15.20 -1.54
N GLU A 255 -9.80 -14.01 -1.06
CA GLU A 255 -10.57 -13.36 0.00
C GLU A 255 -12.02 -13.08 -0.41
N SER A 256 -12.25 -12.55 -1.62
CA SER A 256 -13.59 -12.27 -2.12
C SER A 256 -14.43 -13.54 -2.28
N LEU A 257 -13.86 -14.59 -2.84
CA LEU A 257 -14.55 -15.87 -3.00
C LEU A 257 -14.84 -16.52 -1.65
N THR A 258 -13.90 -16.49 -0.71
CA THR A 258 -14.10 -17.04 0.64
C THR A 258 -15.20 -16.29 1.39
N ARG A 259 -15.26 -14.95 1.27
CA ARG A 259 -16.33 -14.14 1.87
C ARG A 259 -17.71 -14.47 1.28
N ALA A 260 -17.77 -14.71 -0.02
CA ALA A 260 -19.04 -14.94 -0.71
C ALA A 260 -19.60 -16.36 -0.52
N TYR A 261 -18.72 -17.38 -0.56
CA TYR A 261 -19.16 -18.79 -0.61
C TYR A 261 -18.98 -19.56 0.70
N LEU A 262 -18.11 -19.10 1.60
CA LEU A 262 -17.86 -19.76 2.87
C LEU A 262 -18.34 -18.90 4.04
N SER A 263 -17.56 -17.93 4.47
CA SER A 263 -17.89 -17.01 5.56
C SER A 263 -16.97 -15.79 5.57
N SER A 264 -17.52 -14.64 5.90
CA SER A 264 -16.72 -13.43 6.10
C SER A 264 -15.70 -13.58 7.23
N GLN A 265 -16.00 -14.37 8.27
CA GLN A 265 -15.11 -14.61 9.40
C GLN A 265 -13.94 -15.54 9.03
N LEU A 266 -14.16 -16.50 8.11
CA LEU A 266 -13.14 -17.41 7.65
C LEU A 266 -12.22 -16.82 6.58
N ALA A 267 -12.60 -15.70 5.95
CA ALA A 267 -11.82 -15.09 4.90
C ALA A 267 -10.40 -14.72 5.36
N ASP A 268 -10.27 -14.16 6.55
CA ASP A 268 -8.97 -13.82 7.12
C ASP A 268 -8.15 -15.08 7.45
N ALA A 269 -8.80 -16.13 7.96
CA ALA A 269 -8.12 -17.40 8.22
C ALA A 269 -7.55 -18.04 6.94
N PHE A 270 -8.31 -18.00 5.83
CA PHE A 270 -7.81 -18.48 4.53
C PHE A 270 -6.66 -17.64 4.01
N VAL A 271 -6.76 -16.30 4.08
CA VAL A 271 -5.69 -15.39 3.68
C VAL A 271 -4.40 -15.66 4.46
N PHE A 272 -4.48 -15.86 5.78
CA PHE A 272 -3.30 -16.13 6.59
C PHE A 272 -2.80 -17.59 6.45
N SER A 273 -3.67 -18.55 6.14
CA SER A 273 -3.24 -19.93 5.86
C SER A 273 -2.32 -20.02 4.65
N ILE A 274 -2.52 -19.16 3.65
CA ILE A 274 -1.63 -19.06 2.48
C ILE A 274 -0.18 -18.70 2.88
N LEU A 275 0.01 -17.98 3.99
CA LEU A 275 1.35 -17.66 4.50
C LEU A 275 2.08 -18.87 5.09
N ILE A 276 1.33 -19.90 5.52
CA ILE A 276 1.89 -21.09 6.20
C ILE A 276 2.30 -22.17 5.18
N ILE A 277 1.67 -22.17 4.02
CA ILE A 277 1.93 -23.12 2.92
C ILE A 277 3.04 -22.60 2.01
#